data_407ad031cb7680a319a454bcb8a2c956
#
_entry.id   407ad031cb7680a319a454bcb8a2c956
#
_cell.length_a   1.000
_cell.length_b   1.000
_cell.length_c   1.000
_cell.angle_alpha   90.00
_cell.angle_beta   90.00
_cell.angle_gamma   90.00
#
_symmetry.space_group_name_H-M   'P 1'
#
loop_
_entity.id
_entity.type
_entity.pdbx_description
1 polymer ?
#
loop_
_entity_poly.entity_id
_entity_poly.type
_entity_poly.pdbx_seq_one_letter_code
_entity_poly.pdbx_strand_id
1 'polypeptide(L)'
;MKKYKFQRIKLSALIALCTCLMSFTSNKQSIPYTQTDILVIGGGTSGTIAAIQAARIGCSTILIEAGSQLGGTMTTGGVPFPGLFHAWGKQIISGIGWELVKETVEMNNGKMPNFSKPYGKAHWRHQIKINGYLYALLAEEKCLQAGVDIHYYEIPTQVKKIADGWLVTIVGKGTEYIIKTRQIIDCTGDAAVVALAGYDRLKEEVPQPGTLMFEMEGCDYKTLDEKVVKQRYDEAIAKGTLLKIDSYNGVKAMTQARPGLSVQHVLNANSSTSALHT
;
A
#
# COMPACT_ATOMS: atom_id res chain seq x y z
N MET A 1 72.41 24.64 17.71
CA MET A 1 71.05 25.30 17.76
C MET A 1 70.09 24.95 16.63
N LYS A 2 70.45 24.42 15.46
CA LYS A 2 69.55 24.10 14.36
C LYS A 2 68.69 22.83 14.57
N LYS A 3 69.10 21.81 15.32
CA LYS A 3 68.42 20.56 15.54
C LYS A 3 67.13 20.71 16.42
N TYR A 4 67.12 21.60 17.39
CA TYR A 4 66.00 21.81 18.27
C TYR A 4 64.80 22.57 17.63
N LYS A 5 65.06 23.41 16.62
CA LYS A 5 64.00 24.09 15.86
C LYS A 5 63.17 23.14 15.00
N PHE A 6 63.78 22.11 14.42
CA PHE A 6 63.15 21.16 13.54
C PHE A 6 62.22 20.17 14.32
N GLN A 7 62.60 19.84 15.55
CA GLN A 7 61.77 18.98 16.42
C GLN A 7 60.53 19.71 16.94
N ARG A 8 60.65 21.01 17.24
CA ARG A 8 59.49 21.84 17.67
C ARG A 8 58.45 22.04 16.55
N ILE A 9 58.91 22.17 15.30
CA ILE A 9 58.00 22.32 14.14
C ILE A 9 57.26 21.00 13.86
N LYS A 10 57.91 19.85 14.02
CA LYS A 10 57.23 18.55 13.87
C LYS A 10 56.19 18.28 14.97
N LEU A 11 56.46 18.65 16.18
CA LEU A 11 55.55 18.46 17.30
C LEU A 11 54.33 19.38 17.20
N SER A 12 54.52 20.66 16.82
CA SER A 12 53.40 21.58 16.60
C SER A 12 52.54 21.20 15.40
N ALA A 13 53.12 20.68 14.32
CA ALA A 13 52.39 20.16 13.17
C ALA A 13 51.58 18.90 13.53
N LEU A 14 52.14 18.01 14.36
CA LEU A 14 51.45 16.82 14.85
C LEU A 14 50.29 17.18 15.79
N ILE A 15 50.47 18.15 16.68
CA ILE A 15 49.40 18.65 17.56
C ILE A 15 48.29 19.32 16.74
N ALA A 16 48.62 20.13 15.72
CA ALA A 16 47.64 20.76 14.84
C ALA A 16 46.87 19.71 14.00
N LEU A 17 47.52 18.62 13.57
CA LEU A 17 46.89 17.52 12.87
C LEU A 17 45.96 16.73 13.81
N CYS A 18 46.35 16.47 15.05
CA CYS A 18 45.50 15.83 16.05
C CYS A 18 44.29 16.70 16.45
N THR A 19 44.45 18.03 16.57
CA THR A 19 43.32 18.93 16.84
C THR A 19 42.36 19.03 15.64
N CYS A 20 42.83 19.01 14.40
CA CYS A 20 41.98 18.90 13.20
C CYS A 20 41.22 17.55 13.14
N LEU A 21 41.88 16.45 13.52
CA LEU A 21 41.22 15.13 13.55
C LEU A 21 40.16 15.00 14.68
N MET A 22 40.38 15.71 15.78
CA MET A 22 39.36 15.74 16.87
C MET A 22 38.18 16.68 16.58
N SER A 23 38.29 17.58 15.60
CA SER A 23 37.18 18.44 15.16
C SER A 23 36.17 17.73 14.28
N PHE A 24 36.43 16.51 13.82
CA PHE A 24 35.48 15.59 13.24
C PHE A 24 34.74 14.78 14.32
N THR A 25 34.39 15.41 15.45
CA THR A 25 33.33 14.84 16.29
C THR A 25 32.06 14.93 15.49
N SER A 26 31.62 13.78 15.02
CA SER A 26 30.32 13.55 14.41
C SER A 26 29.27 14.30 15.24
N ASN A 27 28.77 15.38 14.67
CA ASN A 27 27.56 16.01 15.20
C ASN A 27 26.47 14.93 15.03
N LYS A 28 26.25 14.13 16.08
CA LYS A 28 25.12 13.22 16.12
C LYS A 28 23.87 14.11 16.05
N GLN A 29 23.45 14.36 14.84
CA GLN A 29 22.17 15.02 14.59
C GLN A 29 21.14 14.20 15.35
N SER A 30 20.53 14.80 16.35
CA SER A 30 19.49 14.13 17.12
C SER A 30 18.37 13.75 16.14
N ILE A 31 18.09 12.45 16.05
CA ILE A 31 17.00 11.96 15.19
C ILE A 31 15.71 12.65 15.67
N PRO A 32 14.95 13.32 14.79
CA PRO A 32 13.70 13.96 15.16
C PRO A 32 12.75 12.96 15.84
N TYR A 33 12.00 13.43 16.80
CA TYR A 33 11.14 12.61 17.64
C TYR A 33 9.73 13.16 17.68
N THR A 34 8.75 12.28 17.45
CA THR A 34 7.33 12.63 17.56
C THR A 34 6.60 11.61 18.45
N GLN A 35 5.41 11.96 18.95
CA GLN A 35 4.63 11.08 19.82
C GLN A 35 3.17 11.06 19.42
N THR A 36 2.55 9.87 19.51
CA THR A 36 1.12 9.68 19.25
C THR A 36 0.56 8.55 20.14
N ASP A 37 -0.76 8.49 20.33
CA ASP A 37 -1.39 7.35 21.02
C ASP A 37 -1.42 6.11 20.13
N ILE A 38 -1.85 6.28 18.89
CA ILE A 38 -2.00 5.21 17.92
C ILE A 38 -1.16 5.51 16.67
N LEU A 39 -0.32 4.56 16.30
CA LEU A 39 0.40 4.56 15.03
C LEU A 39 -0.17 3.47 14.12
N VAL A 40 -0.80 3.86 13.03
CA VAL A 40 -1.28 2.95 11.99
C VAL A 40 -0.25 2.91 10.86
N ILE A 41 0.17 1.73 10.46
CA ILE A 41 1.17 1.54 9.40
C ILE A 41 0.55 0.75 8.25
N GLY A 42 0.51 1.39 7.07
CA GLY A 42 -0.17 0.93 5.87
C GLY A 42 -1.53 1.62 5.70
N GLY A 43 -1.63 2.53 4.73
CA GLY A 43 -2.84 3.30 4.39
C GLY A 43 -3.78 2.56 3.42
N GLY A 44 -3.71 1.23 3.37
CA GLY A 44 -4.68 0.42 2.64
C GLY A 44 -6.09 0.56 3.21
N THR A 45 -7.03 -0.23 2.71
CA THR A 45 -8.43 -0.19 3.18
C THR A 45 -8.55 -0.35 4.69
N SER A 46 -7.85 -1.32 5.27
CA SER A 46 -7.90 -1.59 6.71
C SER A 46 -7.28 -0.46 7.53
N GLY A 47 -6.12 0.06 7.10
CA GLY A 47 -5.42 1.12 7.82
C GLY A 47 -6.17 2.44 7.78
N THR A 48 -6.73 2.82 6.64
CA THR A 48 -7.60 3.99 6.52
C THR A 48 -8.75 3.93 7.53
N ILE A 49 -9.48 2.80 7.57
CA ILE A 49 -10.60 2.61 8.48
C ILE A 49 -10.16 2.60 9.95
N ALA A 50 -9.04 1.93 10.25
CA ALA A 50 -8.47 1.88 11.59
C ALA A 50 -8.05 3.27 12.10
N ALA A 51 -7.38 4.06 11.26
CA ALA A 51 -6.96 5.41 11.59
C ALA A 51 -8.15 6.34 11.85
N ILE A 52 -9.16 6.32 10.96
CA ILE A 52 -10.39 7.11 11.14
C ILE A 52 -11.07 6.72 12.46
N GLN A 53 -11.19 5.43 12.75
CA GLN A 53 -11.84 4.98 13.98
C GLN A 53 -11.05 5.39 15.22
N ALA A 54 -9.72 5.24 15.23
CA ALA A 54 -8.88 5.64 16.34
C ALA A 54 -8.99 7.14 16.64
N ALA A 55 -8.97 7.96 15.60
CA ALA A 55 -9.12 9.40 15.74
C ALA A 55 -10.54 9.80 16.19
N ARG A 56 -11.59 9.19 15.66
CA ARG A 56 -12.99 9.45 16.05
C ARG A 56 -13.27 9.16 17.54
N ILE A 57 -12.53 8.24 18.16
CA ILE A 57 -12.65 7.97 19.61
C ILE A 57 -11.71 8.84 20.47
N GLY A 58 -11.05 9.82 19.87
CA GLY A 58 -10.25 10.82 20.58
C GLY A 58 -8.77 10.47 20.78
N CYS A 59 -8.25 9.41 20.13
CA CYS A 59 -6.82 9.12 20.16
C CYS A 59 -6.05 10.00 19.18
N SER A 60 -4.92 10.57 19.60
CA SER A 60 -3.96 11.13 18.65
C SER A 60 -3.48 10.02 17.73
N THR A 61 -3.59 10.21 16.40
CA THR A 61 -3.38 9.14 15.43
C THR A 61 -2.51 9.61 14.28
N ILE A 62 -1.43 8.86 14.02
CA ILE A 62 -0.60 9.02 12.83
C ILE A 62 -0.82 7.81 11.92
N LEU A 63 -0.97 8.06 10.62
CA LEU A 63 -1.08 7.04 9.57
C LEU A 63 0.11 7.15 8.63
N ILE A 64 0.92 6.10 8.56
CA ILE A 64 2.06 5.98 7.65
C ILE A 64 1.64 5.17 6.41
N GLU A 65 1.87 5.71 5.22
CA GLU A 65 1.63 5.05 3.95
C GLU A 65 2.87 5.10 3.06
N ALA A 66 3.26 3.95 2.55
CA ALA A 66 4.42 3.81 1.68
C ALA A 66 4.21 4.42 0.29
N GLY A 67 2.97 4.44 -0.18
CA GLY A 67 2.57 4.97 -1.48
C GLY A 67 2.18 6.44 -1.45
N SER A 68 1.55 6.85 -2.56
CA SER A 68 1.11 8.23 -2.80
C SER A 68 -0.35 8.50 -2.46
N GLN A 69 -1.11 7.48 -2.11
CA GLN A 69 -2.56 7.58 -1.87
C GLN A 69 -3.07 6.46 -0.97
N LEU A 70 -4.18 6.71 -0.30
CA LEU A 70 -4.86 5.74 0.53
C LEU A 70 -5.69 4.74 -0.30
N GLY A 71 -6.12 3.63 0.32
CA GLY A 71 -7.02 2.63 -0.23
C GLY A 71 -6.35 1.35 -0.71
N GLY A 72 -5.04 1.32 -0.91
CA GLY A 72 -4.24 0.14 -1.22
C GLY A 72 -4.77 -0.64 -2.43
N THR A 73 -5.22 -1.87 -2.23
CA THR A 73 -5.72 -2.75 -3.31
C THR A 73 -6.81 -2.13 -4.15
N MET A 74 -7.70 -1.32 -3.56
CA MET A 74 -8.82 -0.69 -4.29
C MET A 74 -8.39 0.51 -5.14
N THR A 75 -7.23 1.07 -4.87
CA THR A 75 -6.71 2.28 -5.52
C THR A 75 -5.43 1.98 -6.28
N THR A 76 -4.29 1.94 -5.58
CA THR A 76 -2.97 1.63 -6.17
C THR A 76 -2.93 0.24 -6.80
N GLY A 77 -3.56 -0.75 -6.18
CA GLY A 77 -3.65 -2.12 -6.70
C GLY A 77 -4.60 -2.31 -7.88
N GLY A 78 -5.39 -1.29 -8.25
CA GLY A 78 -6.26 -1.32 -9.43
C GLY A 78 -7.46 -2.27 -9.34
N VAL A 79 -7.83 -2.76 -8.16
CA VAL A 79 -8.98 -3.66 -7.94
C VAL A 79 -10.13 -2.91 -7.26
N PRO A 80 -10.93 -2.11 -7.99
CA PRO A 80 -11.93 -1.20 -7.42
C PRO A 80 -13.23 -1.93 -7.02
N PHE A 81 -13.09 -3.01 -6.27
CA PHE A 81 -14.19 -3.84 -5.81
C PHE A 81 -14.05 -4.11 -4.30
N PRO A 82 -14.67 -3.31 -3.44
CA PRO A 82 -14.52 -3.42 -1.99
C PRO A 82 -15.23 -4.65 -1.37
N GLY A 83 -15.39 -5.70 -2.10
CA GLY A 83 -15.99 -6.93 -1.59
C GLY A 83 -17.50 -6.88 -1.43
N LEU A 84 -18.04 -7.77 -0.58
CA LEU A 84 -19.48 -7.93 -0.37
C LEU A 84 -19.88 -7.39 1.00
N PHE A 85 -20.72 -6.36 1.01
CA PHE A 85 -21.31 -5.81 2.24
C PHE A 85 -22.61 -6.49 2.63
N HIS A 86 -23.24 -7.20 1.68
CA HIS A 86 -24.52 -7.84 1.85
C HIS A 86 -24.44 -9.33 1.51
N ALA A 87 -25.10 -10.15 2.31
CA ALA A 87 -25.34 -11.56 2.02
C ALA A 87 -26.73 -11.95 2.48
N TRP A 88 -27.36 -12.91 1.79
CA TRP A 88 -28.70 -13.43 2.07
C TRP A 88 -29.77 -12.34 2.23
N GLY A 89 -29.67 -11.25 1.46
CA GLY A 89 -30.59 -10.12 1.53
C GLY A 89 -30.40 -9.21 2.74
N LYS A 90 -29.33 -9.38 3.52
CA LYS A 90 -29.04 -8.58 4.71
C LYS A 90 -27.69 -7.89 4.57
N GLN A 91 -27.58 -6.68 5.09
CA GLN A 91 -26.30 -6.03 5.27
C GLN A 91 -25.54 -6.69 6.42
N ILE A 92 -24.34 -7.19 6.14
CA ILE A 92 -23.48 -7.89 7.11
C ILE A 92 -22.34 -6.98 7.57
N ILE A 93 -21.83 -6.15 6.67
CA ILE A 93 -20.74 -5.20 6.95
C ILE A 93 -21.29 -3.78 6.88
N SER A 94 -21.03 -2.99 7.91
CA SER A 94 -21.43 -1.59 8.04
C SER A 94 -20.28 -0.76 8.61
N GLY A 95 -20.54 0.49 8.98
CA GLY A 95 -19.57 1.42 9.57
C GLY A 95 -18.74 2.13 8.51
N ILE A 96 -17.52 2.56 8.88
CA ILE A 96 -16.68 3.48 8.10
C ILE A 96 -16.44 2.98 6.68
N GLY A 97 -16.15 1.68 6.50
CA GLY A 97 -15.94 1.12 5.17
C GLY A 97 -17.18 1.22 4.28
N TRP A 98 -18.36 1.04 4.84
CA TRP A 98 -19.63 1.23 4.14
C TRP A 98 -19.91 2.71 3.82
N GLU A 99 -19.62 3.61 4.77
CA GLU A 99 -19.72 5.07 4.57
C GLU A 99 -18.91 5.50 3.35
N LEU A 100 -17.62 5.15 3.32
CA LEU A 100 -16.70 5.48 2.23
C LEU A 100 -17.18 4.94 0.88
N VAL A 101 -17.59 3.68 0.83
CA VAL A 101 -18.04 3.05 -0.42
C VAL A 101 -19.33 3.70 -0.92
N LYS A 102 -20.28 3.97 -0.04
CA LYS A 102 -21.54 4.61 -0.41
C LYS A 102 -21.29 6.02 -0.97
N GLU A 103 -20.52 6.84 -0.27
CA GLU A 103 -20.19 8.19 -0.71
C GLU A 103 -19.40 8.19 -2.03
N THR A 104 -18.47 7.23 -2.21
CA THR A 104 -17.73 7.09 -3.48
C THR A 104 -18.67 6.79 -4.64
N VAL A 105 -19.65 5.91 -4.45
CA VAL A 105 -20.63 5.57 -5.49
C VAL A 105 -21.51 6.78 -5.80
N GLU A 106 -21.98 7.49 -4.79
CA GLU A 106 -22.78 8.72 -4.93
C GLU A 106 -22.02 9.81 -5.68
N MET A 107 -20.77 10.09 -5.28
CA MET A 107 -19.90 11.08 -5.92
C MET A 107 -19.64 10.76 -7.40
N ASN A 108 -19.57 9.50 -7.75
CA ASN A 108 -19.39 9.03 -9.13
C ASN A 108 -20.70 8.94 -9.93
N ASN A 109 -21.83 9.42 -9.42
CA ASN A 109 -23.16 9.22 -9.99
C ASN A 109 -23.46 7.74 -10.31
N GLY A 110 -22.89 6.82 -9.55
CA GLY A 110 -23.03 5.39 -9.70
C GLY A 110 -24.33 4.87 -9.13
N LYS A 111 -24.56 3.57 -9.33
CA LYS A 111 -25.73 2.87 -8.79
C LYS A 111 -25.30 1.69 -7.93
N MET A 112 -25.89 1.59 -6.74
CA MET A 112 -25.74 0.42 -5.90
C MET A 112 -26.43 -0.80 -6.52
N PRO A 113 -25.89 -2.01 -6.31
CA PRO A 113 -26.58 -3.24 -6.66
C PRO A 113 -27.93 -3.36 -5.93
N ASN A 114 -28.86 -4.11 -6.53
CA ASN A 114 -30.08 -4.47 -5.81
C ASN A 114 -29.79 -5.62 -4.84
N PHE A 115 -29.53 -5.29 -3.59
CA PHE A 115 -29.18 -6.26 -2.56
C PHE A 115 -30.31 -7.16 -2.11
N SER A 116 -31.58 -6.79 -2.37
CA SER A 116 -32.74 -7.62 -2.04
C SER A 116 -32.95 -8.77 -3.04
N LYS A 117 -32.34 -8.71 -4.21
CA LYS A 117 -32.44 -9.72 -5.23
C LYS A 117 -31.50 -10.91 -4.93
N PRO A 118 -32.03 -12.13 -4.73
CA PRO A 118 -31.19 -13.30 -4.55
C PRO A 118 -30.54 -13.71 -5.89
N TYR A 119 -29.25 -13.91 -5.89
CA TYR A 119 -28.52 -14.36 -7.08
C TYR A 119 -27.92 -15.77 -6.94
N GLY A 120 -28.26 -16.48 -5.85
CA GLY A 120 -27.74 -17.81 -5.59
C GLY A 120 -26.23 -17.89 -5.65
N LYS A 121 -25.68 -18.77 -6.48
CA LYS A 121 -24.23 -18.93 -6.65
C LYS A 121 -23.56 -17.70 -7.31
N ALA A 122 -24.33 -16.81 -7.94
CA ALA A 122 -23.79 -15.59 -8.59
C ALA A 122 -23.70 -14.40 -7.63
N HIS A 123 -23.22 -14.62 -6.41
CA HIS A 123 -23.08 -13.62 -5.34
C HIS A 123 -22.24 -12.41 -5.76
N TRP A 124 -21.31 -12.56 -6.72
CA TRP A 124 -20.53 -11.45 -7.25
C TRP A 124 -21.37 -10.33 -7.88
N ARG A 125 -22.65 -10.57 -8.20
CA ARG A 125 -23.57 -9.53 -8.66
C ARG A 125 -23.94 -8.52 -7.58
N HIS A 126 -23.63 -8.81 -6.32
CA HIS A 126 -23.73 -7.86 -5.21
C HIS A 126 -22.42 -7.07 -4.99
N GLN A 127 -21.39 -7.33 -5.77
CA GLN A 127 -20.16 -6.53 -5.70
C GLN A 127 -20.45 -5.09 -6.12
N ILE A 128 -19.91 -4.16 -5.35
CA ILE A 128 -20.00 -2.74 -5.61
C ILE A 128 -18.76 -2.34 -6.42
N LYS A 129 -19.00 -1.65 -7.54
CA LYS A 129 -17.92 -1.03 -8.29
C LYS A 129 -17.73 0.39 -7.81
N ILE A 130 -16.52 0.76 -7.50
CA ILE A 130 -16.16 2.12 -7.12
C ILE A 130 -15.20 2.73 -8.15
N ASN A 131 -15.10 4.05 -8.13
CA ASN A 131 -14.00 4.75 -8.76
C ASN A 131 -12.85 4.83 -7.76
N GLY A 132 -11.72 4.15 -8.05
CA GLY A 132 -10.57 4.09 -7.14
C GLY A 132 -9.99 5.47 -6.81
N TYR A 133 -9.96 6.39 -7.77
CA TYR A 133 -9.45 7.75 -7.54
C TYR A 133 -10.34 8.55 -6.60
N LEU A 134 -11.66 8.48 -6.79
CA LEU A 134 -12.61 9.14 -5.87
C LEU A 134 -12.59 8.50 -4.49
N TYR A 135 -12.40 7.18 -4.42
CA TYR A 135 -12.23 6.50 -3.14
C TYR A 135 -10.98 6.97 -2.39
N ALA A 136 -9.85 7.11 -3.09
CA ALA A 136 -8.62 7.61 -2.48
C ALA A 136 -8.80 9.04 -1.94
N LEU A 137 -9.44 9.91 -2.71
CA LEU A 137 -9.75 11.28 -2.31
C LEU A 137 -10.63 11.33 -1.07
N LEU A 138 -11.73 10.58 -1.05
CA LEU A 138 -12.64 10.52 0.11
C LEU A 138 -11.98 9.89 1.34
N ALA A 139 -11.16 8.87 1.15
CA ALA A 139 -10.42 8.22 2.23
C ALA A 139 -9.48 9.22 2.92
N GLU A 140 -8.76 10.03 2.16
CA GLU A 140 -7.90 11.08 2.68
C GLU A 140 -8.72 12.17 3.39
N GLU A 141 -9.78 12.66 2.74
CA GLU A 141 -10.67 13.66 3.32
C GLU A 141 -11.25 13.21 4.67
N LYS A 142 -11.74 11.96 4.76
CA LYS A 142 -12.28 11.40 6.01
C LYS A 142 -11.22 11.24 7.11
N CYS A 143 -10.00 10.88 6.74
CA CYS A 143 -8.88 10.86 7.68
C CYS A 143 -8.60 12.25 8.23
N LEU A 144 -8.48 13.26 7.36
CA LEU A 144 -8.23 14.64 7.75
C LEU A 144 -9.37 15.21 8.61
N GLN A 145 -10.63 14.97 8.23
CA GLN A 145 -11.81 15.37 9.01
C GLN A 145 -11.85 14.74 10.41
N ALA A 146 -11.32 13.51 10.55
CA ALA A 146 -11.22 12.83 11.83
C ALA A 146 -10.02 13.32 12.68
N GLY A 147 -9.09 14.10 12.11
CA GLY A 147 -7.88 14.57 12.77
C GLY A 147 -6.70 13.60 12.69
N VAL A 148 -6.69 12.71 11.70
CA VAL A 148 -5.54 11.82 11.44
C VAL A 148 -4.41 12.63 10.79
N ASP A 149 -3.19 12.48 11.30
CA ASP A 149 -1.98 12.99 10.67
C ASP A 149 -1.46 11.94 9.67
N ILE A 150 -1.46 12.27 8.36
CA ILE A 150 -1.16 11.33 7.28
C ILE A 150 0.23 11.60 6.73
N HIS A 151 1.06 10.57 6.70
CA HIS A 151 2.42 10.62 6.17
C HIS A 151 2.55 9.68 4.97
N TYR A 152 2.72 10.24 3.78
CA TYR A 152 2.93 9.50 2.53
C TYR A 152 4.42 9.33 2.20
N TYR A 153 4.74 8.28 1.44
CA TYR A 153 6.10 7.93 1.01
C TYR A 153 7.04 7.64 2.19
N GLU A 154 6.50 7.02 3.22
CA GLU A 154 7.21 6.72 4.44
C GLU A 154 6.99 5.27 4.85
N ILE A 155 8.05 4.64 5.37
CA ILE A 155 8.04 3.23 5.78
C ILE A 155 8.70 3.06 7.15
N PRO A 156 8.27 2.07 7.96
CA PRO A 156 8.98 1.67 9.16
C PRO A 156 10.24 0.87 8.79
N THR A 157 11.33 1.11 9.51
CA THR A 157 12.58 0.36 9.35
C THR A 157 12.98 -0.38 10.62
N GLN A 158 12.56 0.11 11.78
CA GLN A 158 12.79 -0.55 13.06
C GLN A 158 11.58 -0.39 13.97
N VAL A 159 11.29 -1.45 14.73
CA VAL A 159 10.23 -1.46 15.74
C VAL A 159 10.80 -2.00 17.04
N LYS A 160 10.77 -1.21 18.11
CA LYS A 160 11.31 -1.60 19.42
C LYS A 160 10.25 -1.40 20.49
N LYS A 161 9.98 -2.48 21.25
CA LYS A 161 9.12 -2.41 22.42
C LYS A 161 9.81 -1.69 23.57
N ILE A 162 9.09 -0.82 24.27
CA ILE A 162 9.50 -0.13 25.48
C ILE A 162 8.47 -0.36 26.59
N ALA A 163 8.73 0.12 27.81
CA ALA A 163 7.86 -0.13 28.96
C ALA A 163 6.42 0.34 28.74
N ASP A 164 6.23 1.50 28.11
CA ASP A 164 4.95 2.18 27.94
C ASP A 164 4.53 2.31 26.46
N GLY A 165 4.93 1.37 25.61
CA GLY A 165 4.56 1.35 24.19
C GLY A 165 5.68 0.90 23.26
N TRP A 166 5.91 1.66 22.19
CA TRP A 166 6.79 1.33 21.10
C TRP A 166 7.57 2.55 20.62
N LEU A 167 8.79 2.30 20.15
CA LEU A 167 9.57 3.23 19.31
C LEU A 167 9.64 2.65 17.91
N VAL A 168 9.24 3.44 16.94
CA VAL A 168 9.25 3.07 15.52
C VAL A 168 10.09 4.06 14.75
N THR A 169 11.14 3.56 14.10
CA THR A 169 11.96 4.37 13.19
C THR A 169 11.28 4.41 11.83
N ILE A 170 11.01 5.59 11.34
CA ILE A 170 10.39 5.88 10.05
C ILE A 170 11.42 6.52 9.13
N VAL A 171 11.41 6.09 7.88
CA VAL A 171 12.26 6.66 6.81
C VAL A 171 11.39 7.03 5.62
N GLY A 172 11.62 8.21 5.09
CA GLY A 172 10.98 8.68 3.86
C GLY A 172 11.44 10.08 3.48
N LYS A 173 11.31 10.42 2.23
CA LYS A 173 11.63 11.78 1.70
C LYS A 173 13.03 12.28 2.09
N GLY A 174 14.00 11.36 2.22
CA GLY A 174 15.39 11.69 2.60
C GLY A 174 15.59 12.00 4.08
N THR A 175 14.62 11.70 4.93
CA THR A 175 14.69 11.91 6.39
C THR A 175 14.49 10.60 7.13
N GLU A 176 15.05 10.54 8.34
CA GLU A 176 14.81 9.49 9.33
C GLU A 176 14.35 10.14 10.64
N TYR A 177 13.31 9.59 11.26
CA TYR A 177 12.82 10.07 12.54
C TYR A 177 12.18 8.94 13.35
N ILE A 178 11.92 9.18 14.64
CA ILE A 178 11.35 8.20 15.54
C ILE A 178 9.94 8.65 15.97
N ILE A 179 8.99 7.73 15.88
CA ILE A 179 7.67 7.87 16.49
C ILE A 179 7.62 7.04 17.77
N LYS A 180 7.32 7.67 18.91
CA LYS A 180 6.88 6.98 20.10
C LYS A 180 5.37 6.82 20.06
N THR A 181 4.86 5.62 20.27
CA THR A 181 3.42 5.36 20.29
C THR A 181 3.05 4.38 21.40
N ARG A 182 1.84 4.48 21.90
CA ARG A 182 1.30 3.53 22.87
C ARG A 182 0.94 2.20 22.22
N GLN A 183 0.34 2.25 21.04
CA GLN A 183 -0.06 1.07 20.26
C GLN A 183 0.26 1.24 18.78
N ILE A 184 0.57 0.12 18.13
CA ILE A 184 0.74 0.04 16.67
C ILE A 184 -0.40 -0.82 16.12
N ILE A 185 -0.95 -0.40 14.98
CA ILE A 185 -1.86 -1.20 14.18
C ILE A 185 -1.14 -1.51 12.86
N ASP A 186 -0.78 -2.77 12.67
CA ASP A 186 -0.14 -3.25 11.43
C ASP A 186 -1.21 -3.48 10.35
N CYS A 187 -1.23 -2.62 9.34
CA CYS A 187 -2.10 -2.67 8.17
C CYS A 187 -1.29 -2.76 6.87
N THR A 188 -0.05 -3.26 6.95
CA THR A 188 0.88 -3.31 5.80
C THR A 188 0.50 -4.35 4.74
N GLY A 189 -0.48 -5.22 5.02
CA GLY A 189 -0.87 -6.33 4.15
C GLY A 189 -0.02 -7.58 4.36
N ASP A 190 1.29 -7.41 4.53
CA ASP A 190 2.25 -8.50 4.67
C ASP A 190 2.70 -8.72 6.13
N ALA A 191 2.06 -8.06 7.10
CA ALA A 191 2.48 -8.05 8.51
C ALA A 191 3.96 -7.63 8.68
N ALA A 192 4.38 -6.61 7.95
CA ALA A 192 5.77 -6.14 7.95
C ALA A 192 6.21 -5.63 9.32
N VAL A 193 5.32 -4.93 10.04
CA VAL A 193 5.59 -4.43 11.40
C VAL A 193 5.75 -5.56 12.40
N VAL A 194 4.94 -6.63 12.28
CA VAL A 194 5.05 -7.85 13.08
C VAL A 194 6.45 -8.44 12.96
N ALA A 195 6.97 -8.54 11.72
CA ALA A 195 8.33 -9.03 11.48
C ALA A 195 9.41 -8.10 12.05
N LEU A 196 9.27 -6.78 11.86
CA LEU A 196 10.21 -5.80 12.40
C LEU A 196 10.24 -5.80 13.94
N ALA A 197 9.11 -6.17 14.57
CA ALA A 197 9.00 -6.35 16.02
C ALA A 197 9.58 -7.69 16.53
N GLY A 198 10.07 -8.55 15.63
CA GLY A 198 10.69 -9.83 15.96
C GLY A 198 9.70 -10.97 16.22
N TYR A 199 8.45 -10.84 15.77
CA TYR A 199 7.45 -11.92 15.88
C TYR A 199 7.35 -12.74 14.60
N ASP A 200 6.93 -13.99 14.75
CA ASP A 200 6.69 -14.89 13.63
C ASP A 200 5.45 -14.48 12.82
N ARG A 201 5.50 -14.75 11.51
CA ARG A 201 4.40 -14.57 10.57
C ARG A 201 4.04 -15.91 9.95
N LEU A 202 2.75 -16.18 9.83
CA LEU A 202 2.31 -17.28 8.98
C LEU A 202 2.59 -16.92 7.52
N LYS A 203 3.22 -17.84 6.82
CA LYS A 203 3.51 -17.69 5.39
C LYS A 203 3.07 -18.96 4.67
N GLU A 204 2.23 -18.81 3.68
CA GLU A 204 1.83 -19.94 2.83
C GLU A 204 3.00 -20.39 1.97
N GLU A 205 3.12 -21.72 1.76
CA GLU A 205 4.14 -22.29 0.86
C GLU A 205 3.91 -21.87 -0.60
N VAL A 206 2.63 -21.77 -0.98
CA VAL A 206 2.23 -21.31 -2.31
C VAL A 206 1.48 -19.98 -2.17
N PRO A 207 2.13 -18.85 -2.43
CA PRO A 207 1.47 -17.55 -2.35
C PRO A 207 0.44 -17.37 -3.47
N GLN A 208 -0.49 -16.45 -3.29
CA GLN A 208 -1.36 -16.02 -4.38
C GLN A 208 -0.51 -15.51 -5.56
N PRO A 209 -0.91 -15.84 -6.80
CA PRO A 209 -0.21 -15.33 -7.98
C PRO A 209 -0.33 -13.82 -8.08
N GLY A 210 0.74 -13.18 -8.50
CA GLY A 210 0.74 -11.77 -8.86
C GLY A 210 -0.21 -11.51 -10.03
N THR A 211 -0.86 -10.34 -10.03
CA THR A 211 -1.77 -9.94 -11.11
C THR A 211 -1.38 -8.57 -11.63
N LEU A 212 -1.11 -8.48 -12.92
CA LEU A 212 -0.90 -7.21 -13.60
C LEU A 212 -2.26 -6.61 -13.98
N MET A 213 -2.54 -5.41 -13.48
CA MET A 213 -3.72 -4.62 -13.84
C MET A 213 -3.30 -3.48 -14.76
N PHE A 214 -4.04 -3.28 -15.85
CA PHE A 214 -3.79 -2.17 -16.78
C PHE A 214 -5.07 -1.71 -17.47
N GLU A 215 -5.10 -0.49 -17.91
CA GLU A 215 -6.18 0.10 -18.70
C GLU A 215 -5.70 0.36 -20.12
N MET A 216 -6.57 0.13 -21.09
CA MET A 216 -6.32 0.42 -22.50
C MET A 216 -7.42 1.31 -23.05
N GLU A 217 -7.01 2.28 -23.85
CA GLU A 217 -7.90 3.16 -24.59
C GLU A 217 -7.73 2.96 -26.10
N GLY A 218 -8.69 3.44 -26.87
CA GLY A 218 -8.60 3.45 -28.34
C GLY A 218 -8.97 2.13 -29.01
N CYS A 219 -9.47 1.12 -28.28
CA CYS A 219 -9.99 -0.11 -28.86
C CYS A 219 -11.47 -0.31 -28.53
N ASP A 220 -12.26 -0.76 -29.50
CA ASP A 220 -13.61 -1.23 -29.22
C ASP A 220 -13.57 -2.75 -28.96
N TYR A 221 -13.60 -3.12 -27.67
CA TYR A 221 -13.55 -4.51 -27.26
C TYR A 221 -14.73 -5.34 -27.77
N LYS A 222 -15.87 -4.71 -28.15
CA LYS A 222 -17.03 -5.41 -28.70
C LYS A 222 -16.77 -5.97 -30.09
N THR A 223 -15.76 -5.43 -30.78
CA THR A 223 -15.34 -5.91 -32.11
C THR A 223 -14.31 -7.03 -32.02
N LEU A 224 -13.82 -7.39 -30.83
CA LEU A 224 -12.86 -8.46 -30.65
C LEU A 224 -13.50 -9.83 -30.89
N ASP A 225 -12.99 -10.55 -31.89
CA ASP A 225 -13.40 -11.94 -32.12
C ASP A 225 -12.69 -12.87 -31.11
N GLU A 226 -13.46 -13.51 -30.24
CA GLU A 226 -12.98 -14.45 -29.23
C GLU A 226 -12.09 -15.56 -29.82
N LYS A 227 -12.44 -16.07 -31.01
CA LYS A 227 -11.69 -17.13 -31.68
C LYS A 227 -10.31 -16.61 -32.13
N VAL A 228 -10.28 -15.42 -32.71
CA VAL A 228 -9.02 -14.82 -33.17
C VAL A 228 -8.10 -14.52 -31.97
N VAL A 229 -8.66 -13.97 -30.89
CA VAL A 229 -7.88 -13.70 -29.69
C VAL A 229 -7.34 -14.99 -29.08
N LYS A 230 -8.17 -16.06 -29.00
CA LYS A 230 -7.73 -17.36 -28.49
C LYS A 230 -6.64 -17.97 -29.36
N GLN A 231 -6.79 -17.90 -30.69
CA GLN A 231 -5.76 -18.39 -31.63
C GLN A 231 -4.43 -17.64 -31.40
N ARG A 232 -4.45 -16.30 -31.29
CA ARG A 232 -3.24 -15.50 -31.03
C ARG A 232 -2.58 -15.87 -29.71
N TYR A 233 -3.40 -16.11 -28.69
CA TYR A 233 -2.89 -16.59 -27.41
C TYR A 233 -2.17 -17.93 -27.56
N ASP A 234 -2.78 -18.92 -28.22
CA ASP A 234 -2.20 -20.24 -28.42
C ASP A 234 -0.90 -20.17 -29.25
N GLU A 235 -0.86 -19.32 -30.28
CA GLU A 235 0.35 -19.04 -31.06
C GLU A 235 1.46 -18.44 -30.21
N ALA A 236 1.13 -17.53 -29.30
CA ALA A 236 2.10 -16.90 -28.39
C ALA A 236 2.67 -17.91 -27.37
N ILE A 237 1.85 -18.82 -26.87
CA ILE A 237 2.29 -19.93 -26.02
C ILE A 237 3.23 -20.86 -26.83
N ALA A 238 2.85 -21.23 -28.04
CA ALA A 238 3.66 -22.11 -28.89
C ALA A 238 5.03 -21.51 -29.25
N LYS A 239 5.09 -20.18 -29.40
CA LYS A 239 6.33 -19.42 -29.66
C LYS A 239 7.15 -19.15 -28.41
N GLY A 240 6.63 -19.46 -27.23
CA GLY A 240 7.27 -19.12 -25.94
C GLY A 240 7.25 -17.62 -25.58
N THR A 241 6.44 -16.81 -26.27
CA THR A 241 6.24 -15.39 -25.96
C THR A 241 5.37 -15.23 -24.71
N LEU A 242 4.45 -16.16 -24.48
CA LEU A 242 3.69 -16.33 -23.26
C LEU A 242 4.03 -17.69 -22.63
N LEU A 243 3.93 -17.77 -21.32
CA LEU A 243 4.15 -19.02 -20.59
C LEU A 243 2.82 -19.78 -20.44
N LYS A 244 2.88 -21.11 -20.36
CA LYS A 244 1.68 -21.96 -20.14
C LYS A 244 0.94 -21.66 -18.85
N ILE A 245 1.60 -21.00 -17.90
CA ILE A 245 1.01 -20.55 -16.64
C ILE A 245 0.20 -19.25 -16.78
N ASP A 246 0.41 -18.49 -17.86
CA ASP A 246 -0.38 -17.30 -18.15
C ASP A 246 -1.77 -17.76 -18.57
N SER A 247 -2.78 -17.45 -17.76
CA SER A 247 -4.12 -18.00 -18.00
C SER A 247 -4.95 -17.09 -18.91
N TYR A 248 -5.70 -17.73 -19.83
CA TYR A 248 -6.68 -17.07 -20.67
C TYR A 248 -8.10 -17.48 -20.25
N ASN A 249 -8.87 -16.53 -19.79
CA ASN A 249 -10.24 -16.75 -19.30
C ASN A 249 -11.32 -16.19 -20.24
N GLY A 250 -10.95 -15.93 -21.49
CA GLY A 250 -11.83 -15.36 -22.51
C GLY A 250 -11.85 -13.83 -22.53
N VAL A 251 -12.19 -13.26 -23.69
CA VAL A 251 -12.23 -11.79 -23.91
C VAL A 251 -13.14 -11.09 -22.91
N LYS A 252 -14.29 -11.68 -22.56
CA LYS A 252 -15.23 -11.10 -21.59
C LYS A 252 -14.65 -11.00 -20.19
N ALA A 253 -13.79 -11.90 -19.80
CA ALA A 253 -13.13 -11.85 -18.50
C ALA A 253 -11.98 -10.82 -18.51
N MET A 254 -11.42 -10.54 -19.68
CA MET A 254 -10.36 -9.57 -19.88
C MET A 254 -10.89 -8.14 -20.04
N THR A 255 -12.19 -7.97 -20.35
CA THR A 255 -12.74 -6.66 -20.66
C THR A 255 -13.89 -6.27 -19.74
N GLN A 256 -13.67 -5.27 -18.91
CA GLN A 256 -14.74 -4.55 -18.24
C GLN A 256 -14.82 -3.16 -18.87
N ALA A 257 -15.67 -3.04 -19.88
CA ALA A 257 -15.88 -1.78 -20.55
C ALA A 257 -16.59 -0.76 -19.65
N ARG A 258 -16.03 0.43 -19.60
CA ARG A 258 -16.75 1.63 -19.19
C ARG A 258 -16.98 2.49 -20.43
N PRO A 259 -18.02 3.34 -20.49
CA PRO A 259 -18.15 4.31 -21.57
C PRO A 259 -16.88 5.18 -21.64
N GLY A 260 -16.18 5.13 -22.78
CA GLY A 260 -14.95 5.87 -23.01
C GLY A 260 -13.64 5.19 -22.57
N LEU A 261 -13.72 4.07 -21.86
CA LEU A 261 -12.53 3.31 -21.40
C LEU A 261 -12.78 1.82 -21.55
N SER A 262 -11.93 1.11 -22.31
CA SER A 262 -11.86 -0.33 -22.20
C SER A 262 -10.81 -0.71 -21.17
N VAL A 263 -11.28 -1.19 -20.06
CA VAL A 263 -10.43 -1.66 -18.97
C VAL A 263 -10.09 -3.11 -19.18
N GLN A 264 -8.88 -3.42 -19.05
CA GLN A 264 -8.43 -4.65 -19.02
C GLN A 264 -7.55 -5.27 -18.13
N HIS A 265 -7.54 -6.32 -17.90
CA HIS A 265 -6.47 -7.01 -17.34
C HIS A 265 -6.70 -8.46 -17.42
N VAL A 266 -6.01 -9.37 -17.25
CA VAL A 266 -5.42 -10.06 -16.15
C VAL A 266 -4.46 -11.08 -16.72
N LEU A 267 -3.23 -10.94 -16.54
CA LEU A 267 -2.31 -12.05 -16.55
C LEU A 267 -2.13 -12.48 -15.09
N ASN A 268 -2.79 -13.56 -14.70
CA ASN A 268 -2.43 -14.24 -13.46
C ASN A 268 -1.08 -14.90 -13.69
N ALA A 269 -0.04 -14.26 -13.27
CA ALA A 269 1.27 -14.88 -13.22
C ALA A 269 1.32 -15.84 -12.03
N ASN A 270 1.10 -17.11 -12.30
CA ASN A 270 1.22 -18.18 -11.31
C ASN A 270 2.68 -18.51 -11.05
N SER A 271 3.52 -17.57 -10.68
CA SER A 271 4.86 -17.96 -10.31
C SER A 271 5.38 -17.17 -9.12
N SER A 272 5.94 -17.90 -8.19
CA SER A 272 6.80 -17.38 -7.13
C SER A 272 7.96 -16.51 -7.65
N THR A 273 8.25 -16.59 -8.96
CA THR A 273 9.30 -15.81 -9.63
C THR A 273 8.81 -14.45 -10.15
N SER A 274 7.53 -14.26 -10.45
CA SER A 274 7.02 -12.95 -10.89
C SER A 274 6.93 -11.93 -9.76
N ALA A 275 6.81 -12.38 -8.52
CA ALA A 275 6.83 -11.51 -7.35
C ALA A 275 8.22 -10.95 -7.01
N LEU A 276 9.28 -11.43 -7.68
CA LEU A 276 10.66 -10.98 -7.46
C LEU A 276 11.14 -9.94 -8.48
N HIS A 277 10.31 -9.55 -9.44
CA HIS A 277 10.67 -8.64 -10.53
C HIS A 277 9.78 -7.39 -10.64
N THR A 278 9.00 -7.08 -9.59
CA THR A 278 8.28 -5.80 -9.49
C THR A 278 8.86 -4.92 -8.41
#